data_70a035a936dae04a3af1f1136c2b78f1
#
_entry.id   70a035a936dae04a3af1f1136c2b78f1
#
_cell.length_a   1.000
_cell.length_b   1.000
_cell.length_c   1.000
_cell.angle_alpha   90.00
_cell.angle_beta   90.00
_cell.angle_gamma   90.00
#
_symmetry.space_group_name_H-M   'P 1'
#
loop_
_entity.id
_entity.type
_entity.pdbx_description
1 polymer ?
#
loop_
_entity_poly.entity_id
_entity_poly.type
_entity_poly.pdbx_seq_one_letter_code
_entity_poly.pdbx_strand_id
1 'polypeptide(L)'
;MENENHFDYIICGGGASGLMLAQALSNDSYFGHKKILILEKEAKNSNDRTWCFWEEKNSTWDSIIHKQWDIAEFKASGFSKVIALDPFQYKMIRSIDFYKKIKSELASKPNITTLKEEVISIDDQKNWVTVLGKNEQYQGQKVFSSIPTTVHLEHKKKFPLLQQHFIGWFVKTEHPIFDPTTIQFMDFDLPQNGNTRFMYILPFSEYEALVEYTLFSADLLKNEAYETTIKYYLDQKNAGEFTIEDREQGSIPMTAYPFWEN
;
A
#
# COMPACT_ATOMS: atom_id res chain seq x y z
N MET A 1 5.19 0.13 -41.75
CA MET A 1 4.92 -0.76 -40.63
C MET A 1 4.81 0.16 -39.41
N GLU A 2 3.62 0.29 -38.82
CA GLU A 2 3.51 0.99 -37.55
C GLU A 2 4.37 0.24 -36.54
N ASN A 3 5.21 0.99 -35.84
CA ASN A 3 6.14 0.42 -34.86
C ASN A 3 5.29 -0.07 -33.69
N GLU A 4 5.12 -1.37 -33.51
CA GLU A 4 4.22 -1.99 -32.52
C GLU A 4 4.52 -1.55 -31.08
N ASN A 5 5.73 -1.06 -30.82
CA ASN A 5 6.21 -0.61 -29.51
C ASN A 5 6.09 0.91 -29.27
N HIS A 6 5.26 1.63 -30.05
CA HIS A 6 5.02 3.06 -29.86
C HIS A 6 3.64 3.32 -29.22
N PHE A 7 3.65 4.09 -28.14
CA PHE A 7 2.47 4.42 -27.33
C PHE A 7 2.38 5.92 -27.06
N ASP A 8 1.17 6.43 -26.87
CA ASP A 8 0.99 7.79 -26.39
C ASP A 8 1.40 7.89 -24.90
N TYR A 9 1.04 6.88 -24.11
CA TYR A 9 1.34 6.83 -22.68
C TYR A 9 1.88 5.47 -22.28
N ILE A 10 2.92 5.46 -21.44
CA ILE A 10 3.43 4.24 -20.79
C ILE A 10 3.33 4.43 -19.27
N ILE A 11 2.76 3.45 -18.60
CA ILE A 11 2.66 3.39 -17.14
C ILE A 11 3.59 2.27 -16.65
N CYS A 12 4.68 2.65 -16.00
CA CYS A 12 5.65 1.73 -15.43
C CYS A 12 5.27 1.42 -13.97
N GLY A 13 4.81 0.19 -13.74
CA GLY A 13 4.29 -0.31 -12.48
C GLY A 13 2.77 -0.47 -12.49
N GLY A 14 2.31 -1.72 -12.34
CA GLY A 14 0.90 -2.11 -12.24
C GLY A 14 0.43 -2.28 -10.78
N GLY A 15 1.01 -1.51 -9.85
CA GLY A 15 0.51 -1.37 -8.48
C GLY A 15 -0.70 -0.44 -8.38
N ALA A 16 -1.08 -0.05 -7.15
CA ALA A 16 -2.26 0.78 -6.93
C ALA A 16 -2.24 2.07 -7.75
N SER A 17 -1.17 2.87 -7.68
CA SER A 17 -1.11 4.17 -8.36
C SER A 17 -1.13 4.04 -9.89
N GLY A 18 -0.38 3.08 -10.45
CA GLY A 18 -0.38 2.88 -11.90
C GLY A 18 -1.72 2.39 -12.45
N LEU A 19 -2.37 1.46 -11.75
CA LEU A 19 -3.68 0.96 -12.13
C LEU A 19 -4.79 2.00 -11.94
N MET A 20 -4.75 2.81 -10.89
CA MET A 20 -5.68 3.93 -10.70
C MET A 20 -5.52 5.00 -11.79
N LEU A 21 -4.28 5.31 -12.18
CA LEU A 21 -4.03 6.20 -13.30
C LEU A 21 -4.60 5.63 -14.61
N ALA A 22 -4.34 4.36 -14.90
CA ALA A 22 -4.88 3.68 -16.07
C ALA A 22 -6.41 3.70 -16.08
N GLN A 23 -7.06 3.44 -14.94
CA GLN A 23 -8.52 3.52 -14.79
C GLN A 23 -9.03 4.94 -15.06
N ALA A 24 -8.40 5.96 -14.47
CA ALA A 24 -8.78 7.35 -14.68
C ALA A 24 -8.70 7.75 -16.17
N LEU A 25 -7.58 7.43 -16.83
CA LEU A 25 -7.39 7.65 -18.25
C LEU A 25 -8.43 6.89 -19.08
N SER A 26 -8.77 5.67 -18.71
CA SER A 26 -9.74 4.83 -19.45
C SER A 26 -11.18 5.34 -19.37
N ASN A 27 -11.50 6.09 -18.33
CA ASN A 27 -12.85 6.64 -18.10
C ASN A 27 -13.05 8.04 -18.67
N ASP A 28 -11.98 8.69 -19.13
CA ASP A 28 -12.07 9.99 -19.81
C ASP A 28 -12.03 9.80 -21.32
N SER A 29 -13.06 10.29 -22.01
CA SER A 29 -13.22 10.16 -23.47
C SER A 29 -12.10 10.81 -24.28
N TYR A 30 -11.41 11.81 -23.72
CA TYR A 30 -10.23 12.42 -24.35
C TYR A 30 -9.13 11.40 -24.64
N PHE A 31 -8.96 10.38 -23.77
CA PHE A 31 -7.93 9.36 -23.94
C PHE A 31 -8.39 8.12 -24.73
N GLY A 32 -9.65 8.08 -25.15
CA GLY A 32 -10.23 6.91 -25.85
C GLY A 32 -9.51 6.49 -27.14
N HIS A 33 -8.82 7.44 -27.81
CA HIS A 33 -8.03 7.20 -29.01
C HIS A 33 -6.52 7.06 -28.75
N LYS A 34 -6.10 7.20 -27.49
CA LYS A 34 -4.69 7.14 -27.08
C LYS A 34 -4.27 5.70 -26.80
N LYS A 35 -3.14 5.29 -27.37
CA LYS A 35 -2.52 3.98 -27.08
C LYS A 35 -1.82 4.05 -25.72
N ILE A 36 -2.27 3.25 -24.76
CA ILE A 36 -1.75 3.22 -23.38
C ILE A 36 -1.15 1.85 -23.11
N LEU A 37 0.09 1.82 -22.63
CA LEU A 37 0.79 0.61 -22.21
C LEU A 37 1.00 0.61 -20.70
N ILE A 38 0.69 -0.51 -20.05
CA ILE A 38 1.02 -0.79 -18.66
C ILE A 38 2.08 -1.88 -18.60
N LEU A 39 3.21 -1.60 -17.96
CA LEU A 39 4.30 -2.56 -17.74
C LEU A 39 4.36 -2.94 -16.27
N GLU A 40 4.21 -4.22 -15.96
CA GLU A 40 4.27 -4.75 -14.61
C GLU A 40 5.02 -6.08 -14.57
N LYS A 41 6.02 -6.20 -13.70
CA LYS A 41 6.85 -7.41 -13.59
C LYS A 41 6.12 -8.61 -12.97
N GLU A 42 5.14 -8.36 -12.11
CA GLU A 42 4.42 -9.39 -11.38
C GLU A 42 3.01 -9.62 -11.92
N ALA A 43 2.51 -10.83 -11.77
CA ALA A 43 1.16 -11.16 -12.23
C ALA A 43 0.04 -10.47 -11.43
N LYS A 44 0.33 -9.94 -10.23
CA LYS A 44 -0.64 -9.31 -9.32
C LYS A 44 -1.90 -10.16 -9.15
N ASN A 45 -1.71 -11.41 -8.75
CA ASN A 45 -2.76 -12.42 -8.59
C ASN A 45 -2.86 -12.97 -7.15
N SER A 46 -2.16 -12.35 -6.21
CA SER A 46 -2.18 -12.66 -4.78
C SER A 46 -2.49 -11.40 -3.96
N ASN A 47 -2.84 -11.60 -2.70
CA ASN A 47 -3.01 -10.49 -1.75
C ASN A 47 -1.64 -10.10 -1.20
N ASP A 48 -0.95 -9.19 -1.89
CA ASP A 48 0.41 -8.74 -1.56
C ASP A 48 0.44 -7.46 -0.72
N ARG A 49 -0.72 -6.83 -0.50
CA ARG A 49 -0.87 -5.61 0.28
C ARG A 49 -2.27 -5.51 0.91
N THR A 50 -2.30 -4.88 2.07
CA THR A 50 -3.51 -4.36 2.70
C THR A 50 -3.50 -2.85 2.57
N TRP A 51 -4.56 -2.25 2.03
CA TRP A 51 -4.67 -0.81 1.94
C TRP A 51 -5.82 -0.31 2.79
N CYS A 52 -5.49 0.62 3.69
CA CYS A 52 -6.44 1.29 4.55
C CYS A 52 -6.46 2.79 4.25
N PHE A 53 -7.63 3.39 4.24
CA PHE A 53 -7.80 4.79 3.89
C PHE A 53 -9.06 5.38 4.53
N TRP A 54 -9.05 6.72 4.63
CA TRP A 54 -10.17 7.51 5.10
C TRP A 54 -11.02 7.92 3.92
N GLU A 55 -12.32 7.70 4.00
CA GLU A 55 -13.25 8.07 2.95
C GLU A 55 -14.65 8.32 3.52
N GLU A 56 -15.40 9.21 2.91
CA GLU A 56 -16.81 9.38 3.20
C GLU A 56 -17.62 8.14 2.77
N LYS A 57 -18.84 8.01 3.30
CA LYS A 57 -19.75 6.91 2.93
C LYS A 57 -20.12 7.01 1.45
N ASN A 58 -20.39 5.85 0.81
CA ASN A 58 -20.79 5.71 -0.58
C ASN A 58 -19.70 6.08 -1.60
N SER A 59 -18.67 5.26 -1.66
CA SER A 59 -17.53 5.43 -2.55
C SER A 59 -17.53 4.45 -3.73
N THR A 60 -16.64 4.73 -4.70
CA THR A 60 -16.38 3.83 -5.84
C THR A 60 -15.76 2.50 -5.42
N TRP A 61 -15.23 2.41 -4.19
CA TRP A 61 -14.55 1.24 -3.66
C TRP A 61 -15.45 0.33 -2.83
N ASP A 62 -16.69 0.74 -2.52
CA ASP A 62 -17.59 -0.01 -1.63
C ASP A 62 -17.79 -1.46 -2.03
N SER A 63 -17.76 -1.76 -3.35
CA SER A 63 -17.91 -3.12 -3.87
C SER A 63 -16.75 -4.07 -3.54
N ILE A 64 -15.61 -3.56 -3.09
CA ILE A 64 -14.40 -4.34 -2.74
C ILE A 64 -13.90 -4.08 -1.32
N ILE A 65 -14.66 -3.35 -0.52
CA ILE A 65 -14.31 -3.15 0.88
C ILE A 65 -14.36 -4.49 1.61
N HIS A 66 -13.24 -4.84 2.22
CA HIS A 66 -13.12 -6.03 3.05
C HIS A 66 -13.71 -5.79 4.45
N LYS A 67 -13.41 -4.63 5.05
CA LYS A 67 -13.92 -4.19 6.34
C LYS A 67 -13.91 -2.67 6.43
N GLN A 68 -14.82 -2.12 7.23
CA GLN A 68 -14.87 -0.68 7.52
C GLN A 68 -15.24 -0.45 8.98
N TRP A 69 -14.82 0.70 9.50
CA TRP A 69 -15.06 1.10 10.89
C TRP A 69 -15.46 2.57 10.96
N ASP A 70 -16.37 2.87 11.88
CA ASP A 70 -16.88 4.21 12.17
C ASP A 70 -16.25 4.82 13.42
N ILE A 71 -15.46 4.05 14.17
CA ILE A 71 -14.86 4.43 15.45
C ILE A 71 -13.38 4.09 15.46
N ALA A 72 -12.56 5.01 15.94
CA ALA A 72 -11.15 4.79 16.19
C ALA A 72 -10.78 5.09 17.64
N GLU A 73 -9.88 4.29 18.20
CA GLU A 73 -9.25 4.53 19.47
C GLU A 73 -7.79 4.90 19.29
N PHE A 74 -7.34 5.91 20.01
CA PHE A 74 -5.96 6.35 20.13
C PHE A 74 -5.51 6.21 21.57
N LYS A 75 -4.38 5.53 21.82
CA LYS A 75 -3.83 5.30 23.17
C LYS A 75 -2.39 5.79 23.30
N ALA A 76 -2.10 6.27 24.50
CA ALA A 76 -0.73 6.53 24.97
C ALA A 76 -0.70 6.30 26.47
N SER A 77 0.48 6.30 27.09
CA SER A 77 0.61 6.09 28.52
C SER A 77 -0.25 7.08 29.33
N GLY A 78 -1.21 6.56 30.11
CA GLY A 78 -2.15 7.37 30.88
C GLY A 78 -3.21 8.13 30.05
N PHE A 79 -3.34 7.86 28.77
CA PHE A 79 -4.29 8.52 27.89
C PHE A 79 -4.97 7.52 26.95
N SER A 80 -6.29 7.63 26.83
CA SER A 80 -7.08 6.96 25.80
C SER A 80 -8.16 7.89 25.29
N LYS A 81 -8.38 7.92 23.98
CA LYS A 81 -9.44 8.67 23.33
C LYS A 81 -10.11 7.85 22.26
N VAL A 82 -11.41 7.64 22.42
CA VAL A 82 -12.28 7.06 21.39
C VAL A 82 -12.91 8.19 20.60
N ILE A 83 -12.90 8.08 19.27
CA ILE A 83 -13.33 9.12 18.33
C ILE A 83 -14.30 8.49 17.33
N ALA A 84 -15.49 9.08 17.21
CA ALA A 84 -16.36 8.81 16.08
C ALA A 84 -15.77 9.47 14.83
N LEU A 85 -15.73 8.75 13.73
CA LEU A 85 -15.05 9.18 12.51
C LEU A 85 -15.93 9.99 11.56
N ASP A 86 -17.25 10.08 11.82
CA ASP A 86 -18.21 10.81 10.97
C ASP A 86 -17.70 12.22 10.58
N PRO A 87 -17.77 12.64 9.31
CA PRO A 87 -18.44 11.99 8.15
C PRO A 87 -17.64 10.87 7.48
N PHE A 88 -16.40 10.62 7.91
CA PHE A 88 -15.53 9.59 7.33
C PHE A 88 -15.76 8.21 7.94
N GLN A 89 -15.26 7.22 7.24
CA GLN A 89 -15.04 5.85 7.71
C GLN A 89 -13.59 5.49 7.48
N TYR A 90 -13.05 4.61 8.29
CA TYR A 90 -11.78 3.95 7.98
C TYR A 90 -12.08 2.66 7.26
N LYS A 91 -11.61 2.56 6.04
CA LYS A 91 -11.93 1.46 5.13
C LYS A 91 -10.69 0.65 4.81
N MET A 92 -10.85 -0.66 4.69
CA MET A 92 -9.80 -1.61 4.32
C MET A 92 -10.18 -2.35 3.06
N ILE A 93 -9.27 -2.42 2.09
CA ILE A 93 -9.36 -3.27 0.92
C ILE A 93 -8.15 -4.18 0.81
N ARG A 94 -8.34 -5.36 0.25
CA ARG A 94 -7.24 -6.27 -0.07
C ARG A 94 -6.77 -6.04 -1.49
N SER A 95 -5.46 -6.05 -1.71
CA SER A 95 -4.89 -5.79 -3.03
C SER A 95 -5.41 -6.74 -4.11
N ILE A 96 -5.66 -7.99 -3.77
CA ILE A 96 -6.21 -8.98 -4.73
C ILE A 96 -7.59 -8.56 -5.27
N ASP A 97 -8.46 -8.00 -4.42
CA ASP A 97 -9.80 -7.57 -4.82
C ASP A 97 -9.74 -6.30 -5.68
N PHE A 98 -8.84 -5.37 -5.33
CA PHE A 98 -8.53 -4.21 -6.14
C PHE A 98 -7.97 -4.61 -7.53
N TYR A 99 -6.98 -5.51 -7.57
CA TYR A 99 -6.41 -5.95 -8.84
C TYR A 99 -7.44 -6.61 -9.75
N LYS A 100 -8.30 -7.46 -9.21
CA LYS A 100 -9.38 -8.11 -9.96
C LYS A 100 -10.36 -7.08 -10.55
N LYS A 101 -10.81 -6.12 -9.74
CA LYS A 101 -11.72 -5.07 -10.17
C LYS A 101 -11.13 -4.25 -11.31
N ILE A 102 -9.95 -3.65 -11.10
CA ILE A 102 -9.35 -2.75 -12.09
C ILE A 102 -8.96 -3.49 -13.37
N LYS A 103 -8.35 -4.68 -13.27
CA LYS A 103 -8.01 -5.47 -14.45
C LYS A 103 -9.24 -5.87 -15.28
N SER A 104 -10.35 -6.23 -14.62
CA SER A 104 -11.61 -6.52 -15.32
C SER A 104 -12.15 -5.31 -16.08
N GLU A 105 -12.09 -4.12 -15.49
CA GLU A 105 -12.51 -2.87 -16.13
C GLU A 105 -11.61 -2.53 -17.33
N LEU A 106 -10.29 -2.61 -17.16
CA LEU A 106 -9.31 -2.31 -18.21
C LEU A 106 -9.33 -3.32 -19.37
N ALA A 107 -9.65 -4.58 -19.11
CA ALA A 107 -9.74 -5.62 -20.15
C ALA A 107 -10.78 -5.32 -21.24
N SER A 108 -11.78 -4.49 -20.94
CA SER A 108 -12.79 -4.05 -21.90
C SER A 108 -12.34 -2.86 -22.77
N LYS A 109 -11.16 -2.30 -22.53
CA LYS A 109 -10.66 -1.07 -23.20
C LYS A 109 -9.65 -1.42 -24.30
N PRO A 110 -9.99 -1.32 -25.58
CA PRO A 110 -9.16 -1.79 -26.69
C PRO A 110 -7.88 -0.98 -26.88
N ASN A 111 -7.82 0.23 -26.33
CA ASN A 111 -6.68 1.13 -26.41
C ASN A 111 -5.67 0.96 -25.25
N ILE A 112 -5.93 0.03 -24.31
CA ILE A 112 -5.04 -0.24 -23.18
C ILE A 112 -4.45 -1.63 -23.33
N THR A 113 -3.12 -1.69 -23.31
CA THR A 113 -2.34 -2.93 -23.34
C THR A 113 -1.62 -3.11 -22.02
N THR A 114 -1.73 -4.30 -21.43
CA THR A 114 -0.97 -4.64 -20.21
C THR A 114 -0.01 -5.77 -20.54
N LEU A 115 1.27 -5.56 -20.25
CA LEU A 115 2.31 -6.56 -20.47
C LEU A 115 3.00 -6.92 -19.15
N LYS A 116 3.29 -8.22 -19.00
CA LYS A 116 4.17 -8.69 -17.93
C LYS A 116 5.61 -8.43 -18.34
N GLU A 117 6.18 -7.30 -17.88
CA GLU A 117 7.50 -6.83 -18.24
C GLU A 117 8.17 -6.11 -17.07
N GLU A 118 9.44 -6.42 -16.84
CA GLU A 118 10.27 -5.74 -15.86
C GLU A 118 10.96 -4.54 -16.51
N VAL A 119 10.66 -3.34 -16.03
CA VAL A 119 11.30 -2.10 -16.50
C VAL A 119 12.69 -2.01 -15.88
N ILE A 120 13.70 -1.87 -16.75
CA ILE A 120 15.12 -1.76 -16.37
C ILE A 120 15.55 -0.30 -16.30
N SER A 121 15.18 0.52 -17.30
CA SER A 121 15.51 1.95 -17.32
C SER A 121 14.48 2.75 -18.09
N ILE A 122 14.43 4.05 -17.77
CA ILE A 122 13.61 5.05 -18.44
C ILE A 122 14.55 6.17 -18.85
N ASP A 123 14.57 6.53 -20.15
CA ASP A 123 15.42 7.56 -20.73
C ASP A 123 14.57 8.59 -21.48
N ASP A 124 14.58 9.84 -20.99
CA ASP A 124 13.82 10.95 -21.56
C ASP A 124 14.65 11.65 -22.66
N GLN A 125 14.19 11.56 -23.90
CA GLN A 125 14.87 12.07 -25.10
C GLN A 125 14.09 13.20 -25.79
N LYS A 126 13.75 14.27 -25.07
CA LYS A 126 13.06 15.48 -25.59
C LYS A 126 11.75 15.28 -26.37
N ASN A 127 11.71 14.37 -27.36
CA ASN A 127 10.54 14.14 -28.22
C ASN A 127 9.71 12.91 -27.78
N TRP A 128 10.35 11.95 -27.18
CA TRP A 128 9.76 10.74 -26.62
C TRP A 128 10.60 10.22 -25.47
N VAL A 129 10.00 9.34 -24.70
CA VAL A 129 10.67 8.63 -23.61
C VAL A 129 10.85 7.18 -24.02
N THR A 130 12.08 6.69 -23.92
CA THR A 130 12.40 5.29 -24.15
C THR A 130 12.33 4.53 -22.83
N VAL A 131 11.56 3.45 -22.81
CA VAL A 131 11.47 2.51 -21.69
C VAL A 131 12.11 1.19 -22.11
N LEU A 132 13.22 0.85 -21.46
CA LEU A 132 13.88 -0.44 -21.65
C LEU A 132 13.27 -1.43 -20.65
N GLY A 133 12.57 -2.42 -21.18
CA GLY A 133 12.16 -3.61 -20.44
C GLY A 133 13.24 -4.69 -20.49
N LYS A 134 13.06 -5.75 -19.74
CA LYS A 134 13.97 -6.90 -19.73
C LYS A 134 13.97 -7.65 -21.07
N ASN A 135 12.81 -7.70 -21.73
CA ASN A 135 12.63 -8.45 -22.98
C ASN A 135 12.57 -7.52 -24.21
N GLU A 136 11.95 -6.36 -24.08
CA GLU A 136 11.62 -5.47 -25.20
C GLU A 136 11.90 -4.00 -24.85
N GLN A 137 11.97 -3.17 -25.87
CA GLN A 137 12.08 -1.71 -25.75
C GLN A 137 10.79 -1.05 -26.26
N TYR A 138 10.33 -0.04 -25.52
CA TYR A 138 9.10 0.69 -25.81
C TYR A 138 9.39 2.19 -25.90
N GLN A 139 8.60 2.90 -26.72
CA GLN A 139 8.67 4.36 -26.82
C GLN A 139 7.31 4.98 -26.51
N GLY A 140 7.30 5.98 -25.63
CA GLY A 140 6.10 6.71 -25.25
C GLY A 140 6.24 8.22 -25.41
N GLN A 141 5.16 8.91 -25.75
CA GLN A 141 5.18 10.38 -25.72
C GLN A 141 5.28 10.89 -24.27
N LYS A 142 4.66 10.18 -23.34
CA LYS A 142 4.77 10.42 -21.89
C LYS A 142 4.89 9.11 -21.14
N VAL A 143 5.68 9.12 -20.09
CA VAL A 143 5.86 7.96 -19.20
C VAL A 143 5.54 8.37 -17.78
N PHE A 144 4.73 7.55 -17.10
CA PHE A 144 4.43 7.67 -15.68
C PHE A 144 5.05 6.47 -14.97
N SER A 145 5.89 6.72 -13.98
CA SER A 145 6.55 5.66 -13.24
C SER A 145 6.14 5.67 -11.77
N SER A 146 5.65 4.54 -11.29
CA SER A 146 5.45 4.26 -9.87
C SER A 146 6.56 3.39 -9.28
N ILE A 147 7.61 3.12 -10.06
CA ILE A 147 8.76 2.34 -9.61
C ILE A 147 9.56 3.21 -8.64
N PRO A 148 9.84 2.72 -7.42
CA PRO A 148 10.58 3.50 -6.43
C PRO A 148 11.96 3.89 -6.94
N THR A 149 12.30 5.17 -6.83
CA THR A 149 13.65 5.66 -7.10
C THR A 149 14.51 5.61 -5.84
N THR A 150 15.80 5.39 -6.02
CA THR A 150 16.80 5.41 -4.93
C THR A 150 17.59 6.71 -4.84
N VAL A 151 17.30 7.70 -5.69
CA VAL A 151 18.04 8.97 -5.77
C VAL A 151 18.14 9.69 -4.41
N HIS A 152 17.09 9.62 -3.58
CA HIS A 152 17.08 10.20 -2.23
C HIS A 152 18.15 9.58 -1.29
N LEU A 153 18.61 8.35 -1.57
CA LEU A 153 19.64 7.68 -0.77
C LEU A 153 21.00 8.37 -0.86
N GLU A 154 21.30 9.00 -1.99
CA GLU A 154 22.55 9.75 -2.20
C GLU A 154 22.57 11.05 -1.41
N HIS A 155 21.40 11.56 -1.01
CA HIS A 155 21.22 12.83 -0.32
C HIS A 155 20.88 12.72 1.16
N LYS A 156 21.04 11.55 1.79
CA LYS A 156 20.71 11.27 3.21
C LYS A 156 21.34 12.25 4.21
N LYS A 157 22.51 12.83 3.88
CA LYS A 157 23.16 13.81 4.77
C LYS A 157 22.37 15.12 4.86
N LYS A 158 21.76 15.56 3.76
CA LYS A 158 20.96 16.79 3.68
C LYS A 158 19.50 16.54 4.04
N PHE A 159 18.97 15.41 3.63
CA PHE A 159 17.58 15.00 3.84
C PHE A 159 17.57 13.66 4.60
N PRO A 160 17.47 13.70 5.93
CA PRO A 160 17.44 12.49 6.74
C PRO A 160 16.34 11.54 6.27
N LEU A 161 16.65 10.24 6.34
CA LEU A 161 15.72 9.18 5.99
C LEU A 161 15.38 8.40 7.24
N LEU A 162 14.10 8.35 7.59
CA LEU A 162 13.53 7.36 8.49
C LEU A 162 12.80 6.29 7.67
N GLN A 163 12.68 5.12 8.24
CA GLN A 163 11.80 4.08 7.73
C GLN A 163 10.58 3.99 8.63
N GLN A 164 9.38 4.06 8.05
CA GLN A 164 8.19 3.53 8.69
C GLN A 164 8.13 2.05 8.35
N HIS A 165 8.38 1.20 9.32
CA HIS A 165 8.46 -0.23 9.08
C HIS A 165 7.64 -1.03 10.08
N PHE A 166 7.16 -2.17 9.64
CA PHE A 166 6.22 -2.95 10.41
C PHE A 166 6.27 -4.45 10.07
N ILE A 167 5.78 -5.25 11.02
CA ILE A 167 5.28 -6.60 10.82
C ILE A 167 3.87 -6.66 11.40
N GLY A 168 2.94 -7.21 10.64
CA GLY A 168 1.56 -7.45 11.04
C GLY A 168 1.22 -8.94 10.96
N TRP A 169 0.45 -9.43 11.92
CA TRP A 169 -0.11 -10.77 11.96
C TRP A 169 -1.63 -10.72 11.85
N PHE A 170 -2.20 -11.46 10.94
CA PHE A 170 -3.61 -11.81 10.96
C PHE A 170 -3.79 -12.94 11.96
N VAL A 171 -4.39 -12.64 13.10
CA VAL A 171 -4.49 -13.58 14.21
C VAL A 171 -5.93 -14.02 14.45
N LYS A 172 -6.07 -15.25 14.92
CA LYS A 172 -7.29 -15.78 15.50
C LYS A 172 -7.00 -16.24 16.92
N THR A 173 -7.66 -15.63 17.91
CA THR A 173 -7.43 -15.83 19.34
C THR A 173 -8.46 -16.79 19.95
N GLU A 174 -8.06 -17.45 21.03
CA GLU A 174 -8.97 -18.31 21.82
C GLU A 174 -10.03 -17.47 22.56
N HIS A 175 -9.64 -16.30 23.07
CA HIS A 175 -10.54 -15.42 23.83
C HIS A 175 -10.98 -14.22 22.99
N PRO A 176 -12.20 -13.67 23.25
CA PRO A 176 -12.74 -12.50 22.58
C PRO A 176 -12.09 -11.22 23.15
N ILE A 177 -11.00 -10.78 22.55
CA ILE A 177 -10.21 -9.62 23.02
C ILE A 177 -10.34 -8.38 22.17
N PHE A 178 -11.01 -8.46 21.04
CA PHE A 178 -11.15 -7.36 20.10
C PHE A 178 -12.58 -6.79 20.10
N ASP A 179 -12.70 -5.49 19.92
CA ASP A 179 -13.97 -4.84 19.59
C ASP A 179 -14.08 -4.69 18.07
N PRO A 180 -14.95 -5.44 17.38
CA PRO A 180 -15.04 -5.41 15.92
C PRO A 180 -15.57 -4.09 15.34
N THR A 181 -16.02 -3.17 16.19
CA THR A 181 -16.55 -1.85 15.79
C THR A 181 -15.53 -0.73 15.87
N THR A 182 -14.42 -0.93 16.58
CA THR A 182 -13.44 0.10 16.92
C THR A 182 -12.05 -0.31 16.49
N ILE A 183 -11.44 0.44 15.58
CA ILE A 183 -10.00 0.25 15.27
C ILE A 183 -9.15 0.82 16.39
N GLN A 184 -8.07 0.13 16.75
CA GLN A 184 -7.01 0.70 17.55
C GLN A 184 -5.99 1.35 16.61
N PHE A 185 -6.24 2.63 16.29
CA PHE A 185 -5.53 3.31 15.21
C PHE A 185 -4.05 3.51 15.51
N MET A 186 -3.72 3.87 16.77
CA MET A 186 -2.34 3.92 17.26
C MET A 186 -2.37 3.72 18.77
N ASP A 187 -1.78 2.62 19.24
CA ASP A 187 -1.56 2.37 20.65
C ASP A 187 -0.08 2.56 20.98
N PHE A 188 0.25 3.72 21.57
CA PHE A 188 1.60 4.06 22.00
C PHE A 188 1.89 3.59 23.44
N ASP A 189 0.96 2.89 24.10
CA ASP A 189 1.15 2.38 25.46
C ASP A 189 2.04 1.12 25.47
N LEU A 190 3.24 1.29 24.97
CA LEU A 190 4.31 0.30 24.88
C LEU A 190 5.69 0.99 24.98
N PRO A 191 6.77 0.26 25.33
CA PRO A 191 8.10 0.82 25.47
C PRO A 191 8.58 1.47 24.15
N GLN A 192 8.84 2.78 24.19
CA GLN A 192 9.23 3.56 23.00
C GLN A 192 10.70 3.39 22.59
N ASN A 193 11.60 3.03 23.52
CA ASN A 193 13.03 2.70 23.28
C ASN A 193 13.76 3.72 22.36
N GLY A 194 13.44 5.01 22.51
CA GLY A 194 14.07 6.09 21.74
C GLY A 194 13.57 6.27 20.31
N ASN A 195 12.53 5.53 19.89
CA ASN A 195 11.88 5.66 18.59
C ASN A 195 10.37 5.77 18.77
N THR A 196 9.66 6.32 17.81
CA THR A 196 8.20 6.28 17.79
C THR A 196 7.73 4.89 17.42
N ARG A 197 6.94 4.25 18.30
CA ARG A 197 6.43 2.89 18.13
C ARG A 197 5.01 2.80 18.58
N PHE A 198 4.20 2.02 17.89
CA PHE A 198 2.83 1.78 18.26
C PHE A 198 2.32 0.42 17.78
N MET A 199 1.29 -0.06 18.43
CA MET A 199 0.50 -1.18 17.93
C MET A 199 -0.68 -0.63 17.14
N TYR A 200 -0.94 -1.24 16.00
CA TYR A 200 -2.08 -0.93 15.13
C TYR A 200 -2.94 -2.18 15.00
N ILE A 201 -4.26 -2.06 15.27
CA ILE A 201 -5.15 -3.21 15.29
C ILE A 201 -6.39 -2.92 14.46
N LEU A 202 -6.64 -3.80 13.49
CA LEU A 202 -7.84 -3.80 12.66
C LEU A 202 -8.66 -5.06 13.00
N PRO A 203 -9.69 -4.96 13.86
CA PRO A 203 -10.48 -6.10 14.27
C PRO A 203 -11.51 -6.48 13.20
N PHE A 204 -11.57 -7.77 12.85
CA PHE A 204 -12.57 -8.34 11.93
C PHE A 204 -13.75 -8.93 12.69
N SER A 205 -13.48 -9.51 13.86
CA SER A 205 -14.45 -10.06 14.82
C SER A 205 -13.93 -9.86 16.24
N GLU A 206 -14.64 -10.37 17.24
CA GLU A 206 -14.14 -10.39 18.62
C GLU A 206 -12.90 -11.28 18.81
N TYR A 207 -12.65 -12.21 17.88
CA TYR A 207 -11.56 -13.20 17.91
C TYR A 207 -10.50 -12.99 16.85
N GLU A 208 -10.76 -12.20 15.80
CA GLU A 208 -9.89 -12.07 14.64
C GLU A 208 -9.52 -10.62 14.38
N ALA A 209 -8.23 -10.37 14.18
CA ALA A 209 -7.71 -9.05 13.85
C ALA A 209 -6.39 -9.13 13.08
N LEU A 210 -6.08 -8.06 12.33
CA LEU A 210 -4.72 -7.71 12.02
C LEU A 210 -4.12 -6.99 13.23
N VAL A 211 -3.00 -7.49 13.74
CA VAL A 211 -2.22 -6.88 14.82
C VAL A 211 -0.83 -6.57 14.29
N GLU A 212 -0.54 -5.28 14.16
CA GLU A 212 0.67 -4.79 13.52
C GLU A 212 1.51 -3.96 14.50
N TYR A 213 2.80 -4.30 14.62
CA TYR A 213 3.77 -3.49 15.33
C TYR A 213 4.54 -2.61 14.35
N THR A 214 4.35 -1.31 14.47
CA THR A 214 4.91 -0.29 13.57
C THR A 214 5.89 0.62 14.30
N LEU A 215 6.97 0.98 13.61
CA LEU A 215 8.01 1.86 14.12
C LEU A 215 8.44 2.89 13.07
N PHE A 216 8.98 4.01 13.58
CA PHE A 216 9.75 4.98 12.81
C PHE A 216 11.20 4.99 13.32
N SER A 217 12.13 4.46 12.54
CA SER A 217 13.56 4.47 12.89
C SER A 217 14.45 4.52 11.66
N ALA A 218 15.73 4.84 11.87
CA ALA A 218 16.72 4.85 10.78
C ALA A 218 17.04 3.44 10.29
N ASP A 219 17.05 2.46 11.21
CA ASP A 219 17.40 1.08 10.94
C ASP A 219 16.21 0.16 11.22
N LEU A 220 16.09 -0.90 10.43
CA LEU A 220 15.08 -1.94 10.64
C LEU A 220 15.45 -2.80 11.86
N LEU A 221 14.46 -3.32 12.56
CA LEU A 221 14.67 -4.36 13.57
C LEU A 221 14.86 -5.73 12.91
N LYS A 222 15.37 -6.69 13.66
CA LYS A 222 15.29 -8.10 13.28
C LYS A 222 13.86 -8.60 13.43
N ASN A 223 13.41 -9.51 12.58
CA ASN A 223 12.05 -10.02 12.58
C ASN A 223 11.59 -10.51 13.96
N GLU A 224 12.47 -11.21 14.68
CA GLU A 224 12.17 -11.74 16.02
C GLU A 224 11.78 -10.65 17.03
N ALA A 225 12.30 -9.41 16.86
CA ALA A 225 11.96 -8.31 17.77
C ALA A 225 10.52 -7.81 17.56
N TYR A 226 10.04 -7.75 16.31
CA TYR A 226 8.63 -7.43 16.04
C TYR A 226 7.71 -8.53 16.57
N GLU A 227 8.02 -9.77 16.22
CA GLU A 227 7.21 -10.94 16.57
C GLU A 227 7.09 -11.11 18.09
N THR A 228 8.21 -10.94 18.81
CA THR A 228 8.21 -10.96 20.28
C THR A 228 7.32 -9.87 20.87
N THR A 229 7.35 -8.67 20.28
CA THR A 229 6.54 -7.55 20.77
C THR A 229 5.04 -7.78 20.50
N ILE A 230 4.68 -8.28 19.32
CA ILE A 230 3.28 -8.62 19.00
C ILE A 230 2.77 -9.71 19.94
N LYS A 231 3.55 -10.78 20.14
CA LYS A 231 3.19 -11.85 21.07
C LYS A 231 2.98 -11.32 22.48
N TYR A 232 3.95 -10.57 23.01
CA TYR A 232 3.82 -9.95 24.34
C TYR A 232 2.57 -9.10 24.45
N TYR A 233 2.24 -8.30 23.43
CA TYR A 233 1.05 -7.47 23.42
C TYR A 233 -0.24 -8.29 23.48
N LEU A 234 -0.34 -9.37 22.71
CA LEU A 234 -1.47 -10.30 22.74
C LEU A 234 -1.60 -11.01 24.10
N ASP A 235 -0.49 -11.41 24.72
CA ASP A 235 -0.45 -12.00 26.04
C ASP A 235 -0.99 -11.01 27.10
N GLN A 236 -0.61 -9.72 27.03
CA GLN A 236 -1.12 -8.66 27.93
C GLN A 236 -2.62 -8.41 27.75
N LYS A 237 -3.18 -8.71 26.60
CA LYS A 237 -4.64 -8.63 26.30
C LYS A 237 -5.41 -9.89 26.71
N ASN A 238 -4.74 -10.90 27.28
CA ASN A 238 -5.31 -12.20 27.61
C ASN A 238 -5.90 -12.93 26.40
N ALA A 239 -5.19 -12.92 25.28
CA ALA A 239 -5.61 -13.55 24.02
C ALA A 239 -5.81 -15.08 24.15
N GLY A 240 -5.19 -15.74 25.14
CA GLY A 240 -5.08 -17.19 25.22
C GLY A 240 -4.17 -17.73 24.12
N GLU A 241 -4.38 -18.97 23.71
CA GLU A 241 -3.71 -19.50 22.53
C GLU A 241 -4.23 -18.80 21.28
N PHE A 242 -3.35 -18.62 20.27
CA PHE A 242 -3.76 -18.01 19.02
C PHE A 242 -3.05 -18.64 17.82
N THR A 243 -3.67 -18.56 16.66
CA THR A 243 -3.09 -18.94 15.38
C THR A 243 -2.77 -17.71 14.55
N ILE A 244 -1.70 -17.78 13.76
CA ILE A 244 -1.35 -16.75 12.77
C ILE A 244 -1.78 -17.29 11.42
N GLU A 245 -2.80 -16.67 10.84
CA GLU A 245 -3.39 -17.14 9.58
C GLU A 245 -2.69 -16.54 8.36
N ASP A 246 -2.20 -15.30 8.49
CA ASP A 246 -1.42 -14.62 7.45
C ASP A 246 -0.47 -13.59 8.09
N ARG A 247 0.50 -13.12 7.30
CA ARG A 247 1.53 -12.17 7.73
C ARG A 247 1.75 -11.11 6.67
N GLU A 248 1.94 -9.89 7.12
CA GLU A 248 2.40 -8.82 6.25
C GLU A 248 3.59 -8.10 6.87
N GLN A 249 4.42 -7.52 6.02
CA GLN A 249 5.54 -6.68 6.43
C GLN A 249 5.82 -5.61 5.40
N GLY A 250 6.35 -4.50 5.85
CA GLY A 250 6.70 -3.40 4.97
C GLY A 250 7.72 -2.46 5.56
N SER A 251 8.32 -1.68 4.67
CA SER A 251 9.17 -0.56 5.02
C SER A 251 8.94 0.57 4.03
N ILE A 252 8.52 1.71 4.54
CA ILE A 252 8.16 2.90 3.76
C ILE A 252 9.20 3.97 4.06
N PRO A 253 9.97 4.44 3.06
CA PRO A 253 10.93 5.52 3.26
C PRO A 253 10.22 6.84 3.55
N MET A 254 10.60 7.47 4.66
CA MET A 254 10.09 8.76 5.11
C MET A 254 11.21 9.79 5.04
N THR A 255 11.16 10.67 4.05
CA THR A 255 12.20 11.68 3.82
C THR A 255 11.59 12.99 3.35
N ALA A 256 12.26 14.10 3.63
CA ALA A 256 11.94 15.43 3.08
C ALA A 256 12.67 15.72 1.75
N TYR A 257 13.20 14.70 1.07
CA TYR A 257 13.83 14.86 -0.23
C TYR A 257 12.82 15.40 -1.27
N PRO A 258 13.15 16.51 -2.00
CA PRO A 258 12.23 17.12 -2.95
C PRO A 258 12.25 16.38 -4.30
N PHE A 259 11.53 15.28 -4.43
CA PHE A 259 11.49 14.49 -5.66
C PHE A 259 11.02 15.25 -6.91
N TRP A 260 10.32 16.37 -6.73
CA TRP A 260 9.80 17.22 -7.81
C TRP A 260 10.82 18.19 -8.38
N GLU A 261 12.01 18.30 -7.81
CA GLU A 261 13.08 19.18 -8.26
C GLU A 261 14.11 18.48 -9.15
N ASN A 262 13.93 17.16 -9.41
CA ASN A 262 14.90 16.34 -10.13
C ASN A 262 14.25 15.52 -11.25
#